data_28e8297f105df99b62d42d07c7532970
#
_entry.id   28e8297f105df99b62d42d07c7532970
#
_cell.length_a   1.000
_cell.length_b   1.000
_cell.length_c   1.000
_cell.angle_alpha   90.00
_cell.angle_beta   90.00
_cell.angle_gamma   90.00
#
_symmetry.space_group_name_H-M   'P 1'
#
loop_
_entity.id
_entity.type
_entity.pdbx_description
1 polymer ?
#
loop_
_entity_poly.entity_id
_entity_poly.type
_entity_poly.pdbx_seq_one_letter_code
_entity_poly.pdbx_strand_id
1 'polypeptide(L)'
;MKRQVSFVYPMKGPGRPQILLIGNGLEYKSGQRSWEQLVRDLTLPEKRNMSGVESLPFPLRYELLSTPSTSPTPMGHEDILQEEKRLAQAMKAMVHRSNPLLEKLPGLRMDHIFTTNYSYCLEQAFFPHRNFGCSRTRSQFRFDLRDRESKAIQTREVQYRLHTGYFFPAGPDTPQGTGLWHIHGESSVPQGIILGHDRYGRLLARIVQCCQNTAQRTSRTNVGKLPFLSWPSLFLFGDVYILGFGFDSCEFDLWWLLRRKQRERNGDGKVYFYDKPPFDAQKKMHHFLLQANGAEVRTAGATDRTDYDTFYAAAIQDIRQTVEQRRT
;
A
#
# COMPACT_ATOMS: atom_id res chain seq x y z
N MET A 1 -29.50 7.85 13.83
CA MET A 1 -29.56 6.56 13.12
C MET A 1 -28.21 6.32 12.42
N LYS A 2 -27.40 5.38 12.90
CA LYS A 2 -26.20 4.94 12.19
C LYS A 2 -26.69 4.11 11.00
N ARG A 3 -26.61 4.63 9.77
CA ARG A 3 -26.77 3.81 8.57
C ARG A 3 -25.62 2.78 8.57
N GLN A 4 -25.96 1.57 8.91
CA GLN A 4 -25.09 0.41 8.75
C GLN A 4 -24.95 0.21 7.23
N VAL A 5 -23.88 0.71 6.66
CA VAL A 5 -23.54 0.39 5.27
C VAL A 5 -23.20 -1.10 5.27
N SER A 6 -24.17 -1.92 4.91
CA SER A 6 -23.94 -3.33 4.70
C SER A 6 -23.12 -3.45 3.42
N PHE A 7 -21.81 -3.58 3.59
CA PHE A 7 -20.90 -3.94 2.52
C PHE A 7 -21.26 -5.32 1.99
N VAL A 8 -22.14 -5.36 1.01
CA VAL A 8 -22.15 -6.48 0.08
C VAL A 8 -21.04 -6.15 -0.91
N TYR A 9 -19.90 -6.79 -0.75
CA TYR A 9 -18.86 -6.81 -1.77
C TYR A 9 -19.52 -7.25 -3.07
N PRO A 10 -19.68 -6.38 -4.06
CA PRO A 10 -20.22 -6.81 -5.33
C PRO A 10 -19.13 -7.49 -6.15
N MET A 11 -18.74 -8.69 -5.77
CA MET A 11 -18.22 -9.65 -6.75
C MET A 11 -19.42 -10.11 -7.62
N LYS A 12 -20.18 -9.17 -8.15
CA LYS A 12 -21.23 -9.40 -9.11
C LYS A 12 -20.71 -9.12 -10.53
N GLY A 13 -19.73 -9.90 -10.93
CA GLY A 13 -19.23 -9.95 -12.28
C GLY A 13 -18.32 -11.15 -12.44
N PRO A 14 -18.20 -11.73 -13.63
CA PRO A 14 -17.28 -12.82 -13.90
C PRO A 14 -15.81 -12.41 -13.81
N GLY A 15 -15.52 -11.13 -13.47
CA GLY A 15 -14.19 -10.54 -13.46
C GLY A 15 -13.47 -10.63 -12.12
N ARG A 16 -12.13 -10.59 -12.21
CA ARG A 16 -11.23 -10.50 -11.04
C ARG A 16 -11.23 -9.10 -10.48
N PRO A 17 -10.97 -8.91 -9.16
CA PRO A 17 -10.74 -7.59 -8.59
C PRO A 17 -9.63 -6.83 -9.33
N GLN A 18 -9.90 -5.61 -9.74
CA GLN A 18 -8.94 -4.71 -10.38
C GLN A 18 -8.31 -3.84 -9.30
N ILE A 19 -7.00 -3.98 -9.09
CA ILE A 19 -6.28 -3.41 -7.95
C ILE A 19 -5.18 -2.50 -8.44
N LEU A 20 -5.15 -1.26 -7.99
CA LEU A 20 -4.05 -0.33 -8.22
C LEU A 20 -3.17 -0.24 -6.97
N LEU A 21 -1.89 -0.57 -7.08
CA LEU A 21 -0.89 -0.37 -6.02
C LEU A 21 -0.08 0.88 -6.32
N ILE A 22 -0.08 1.82 -5.37
CA ILE A 22 0.56 3.12 -5.53
C ILE A 22 1.62 3.33 -4.45
N GLY A 23 2.78 3.81 -4.88
CA GLY A 23 3.83 4.33 -4.01
C GLY A 23 3.94 5.85 -4.02
N ASN A 24 5.03 6.35 -3.47
CA ASN A 24 5.28 7.78 -3.28
C ASN A 24 5.52 8.55 -4.60
N GLY A 25 5.79 7.85 -5.70
CA GLY A 25 6.07 8.48 -6.99
C GLY A 25 4.95 9.38 -7.53
N LEU A 26 3.68 9.04 -7.24
CA LEU A 26 2.54 9.88 -7.62
C LEU A 26 2.29 11.01 -6.62
N GLU A 27 2.66 10.84 -5.36
CA GLU A 27 2.46 11.85 -4.31
C GLU A 27 3.58 12.88 -4.23
N TYR A 28 4.70 12.66 -4.90
CA TYR A 28 5.85 13.57 -4.92
C TYR A 28 5.43 15.04 -5.17
N LYS A 29 4.50 15.30 -6.10
CA LYS A 29 3.99 16.65 -6.40
C LYS A 29 3.02 17.22 -5.38
N SER A 30 2.56 16.43 -4.44
CA SER A 30 1.73 16.92 -3.33
C SER A 30 2.53 17.61 -2.24
N GLY A 31 3.86 17.75 -2.42
CA GLY A 31 4.77 18.30 -1.42
C GLY A 31 5.05 17.32 -0.28
N GLN A 32 4.87 16.03 -0.53
CA GLN A 32 5.23 14.99 0.42
C GLN A 32 6.74 14.90 0.60
N ARG A 33 7.14 14.56 1.80
CA ARG A 33 8.55 14.25 2.10
C ARG A 33 8.95 12.97 1.39
N SER A 34 10.18 12.96 0.85
CA SER A 34 10.78 11.72 0.40
C SER A 34 11.06 10.79 1.58
N TRP A 35 11.23 9.50 1.30
CA TRP A 35 11.67 8.54 2.32
C TRP A 35 12.99 8.96 2.99
N GLU A 36 13.92 9.51 2.22
CA GLU A 36 15.18 10.05 2.72
C GLU A 36 14.98 11.20 3.71
N GLN A 37 14.04 12.11 3.43
CA GLN A 37 13.71 13.19 4.34
C GLN A 37 13.06 12.67 5.62
N LEU A 38 12.17 11.68 5.52
CA LEU A 38 11.53 11.07 6.68
C LEU A 38 12.56 10.39 7.59
N VAL A 39 13.51 9.62 7.02
CA VAL A 39 14.58 9.00 7.81
C VAL A 39 15.46 10.07 8.48
N ARG A 40 15.81 11.13 7.76
CA ARG A 40 16.57 12.26 8.37
C ARG A 40 15.85 12.89 9.56
N ASP A 41 14.55 13.10 9.46
CA ASP A 41 13.74 13.66 10.55
C ASP A 41 13.67 12.72 11.77
N LEU A 42 13.76 11.42 11.55
CA LEU A 42 13.73 10.38 12.59
C LEU A 42 15.13 10.04 13.13
N THR A 43 16.19 10.52 12.46
CA THR A 43 17.58 10.26 12.86
C THR A 43 17.91 10.94 14.19
N LEU A 44 18.51 10.19 15.08
CA LEU A 44 19.01 10.70 16.35
C LEU A 44 20.10 11.77 16.15
N PRO A 45 20.14 12.83 16.97
CA PRO A 45 21.09 13.92 16.81
C PRO A 45 22.55 13.45 16.70
N GLU A 46 22.94 12.47 17.51
CA GLU A 46 24.29 11.91 17.57
C GLU A 46 24.67 11.09 16.34
N LYS A 47 23.70 10.71 15.51
CA LYS A 47 23.89 9.89 14.29
C LYS A 47 23.77 10.68 13.00
N ARG A 48 23.46 11.97 13.05
CA ARG A 48 23.23 12.80 11.86
C ARG A 48 24.42 12.89 10.91
N ASN A 49 25.64 12.72 11.44
CA ASN A 49 26.87 12.81 10.67
C ASN A 49 27.47 11.43 10.34
N MET A 50 26.70 10.35 10.51
CA MET A 50 27.16 9.02 10.19
C MET A 50 27.23 8.85 8.66
N SER A 51 28.43 8.52 8.13
CA SER A 51 28.68 8.31 6.71
C SER A 51 28.51 6.83 6.33
N GLY A 52 28.24 6.55 5.04
CA GLY A 52 28.14 5.20 4.51
C GLY A 52 26.79 4.51 4.79
N VAL A 53 25.87 5.17 5.51
CA VAL A 53 24.55 4.61 5.82
C VAL A 53 23.65 4.50 4.59
N GLU A 54 23.93 5.25 3.52
CA GLU A 54 23.18 5.26 2.28
C GLU A 54 23.27 3.93 1.53
N SER A 55 24.31 3.14 1.79
CA SER A 55 24.48 1.80 1.22
C SER A 55 23.59 0.74 1.86
N LEU A 56 23.00 1.04 3.03
CA LEU A 56 22.14 0.11 3.73
C LEU A 56 20.72 0.10 3.14
N PRO A 57 20.05 -1.07 3.09
CA PRO A 57 18.62 -1.15 2.83
C PRO A 57 17.83 -0.24 3.77
N PHE A 58 16.79 0.41 3.24
CA PHE A 58 16.02 1.42 3.96
C PHE A 58 15.56 1.01 5.38
N PRO A 59 14.98 -0.19 5.62
CA PRO A 59 14.54 -0.56 6.96
C PRO A 59 15.69 -0.71 7.97
N LEU A 60 16.84 -1.23 7.54
CA LEU A 60 18.02 -1.36 8.40
C LEU A 60 18.65 0.01 8.68
N ARG A 61 18.67 0.89 7.68
CA ARG A 61 19.14 2.26 7.85
C ARG A 61 18.25 3.02 8.84
N TYR A 62 16.94 2.88 8.76
CA TYR A 62 16.02 3.46 9.74
C TYR A 62 16.34 2.96 11.15
N GLU A 63 16.44 1.66 11.36
CA GLU A 63 16.74 1.08 12.68
C GLU A 63 18.09 1.59 13.22
N LEU A 64 19.13 1.58 12.39
CA LEU A 64 20.45 2.08 12.79
C LEU A 64 20.38 3.55 13.22
N LEU A 65 19.66 4.41 12.49
CA LEU A 65 19.64 5.85 12.72
C LEU A 65 18.66 6.29 13.80
N SER A 66 17.59 5.54 14.04
CA SER A 66 16.53 5.87 15.01
C SER A 66 16.72 5.24 16.39
N THR A 67 17.62 4.26 16.54
CA THR A 67 17.87 3.54 17.79
C THR A 67 19.11 4.10 18.51
N PRO A 68 19.12 4.25 19.83
CA PRO A 68 20.31 4.62 20.59
C PRO A 68 21.46 3.62 20.35
N SER A 69 22.67 4.12 20.02
CA SER A 69 23.75 3.27 19.48
C SER A 69 24.62 2.56 20.49
N THR A 70 24.48 2.77 21.77
CA THR A 70 25.59 2.56 22.66
C THR A 70 25.29 1.69 23.88
N SER A 71 24.11 1.12 23.96
CA SER A 71 23.82 0.25 25.10
C SER A 71 24.03 -1.22 24.71
N PRO A 72 24.96 -1.93 25.36
CA PRO A 72 24.97 -3.40 25.32
C PRO A 72 23.74 -4.00 26.01
N THR A 73 22.92 -3.16 26.63
CA THR A 73 21.63 -3.53 27.21
C THR A 73 20.55 -3.56 26.14
N PRO A 74 19.58 -4.51 26.22
CA PRO A 74 18.41 -4.50 25.34
C PRO A 74 17.70 -3.14 25.39
N MET A 75 17.10 -2.71 24.28
CA MET A 75 16.26 -1.52 24.24
C MET A 75 15.23 -1.56 25.38
N GLY A 76 15.29 -0.56 26.25
CA GLY A 76 14.35 -0.40 27.34
C GLY A 76 12.98 0.07 26.84
N HIS A 77 11.96 -0.05 27.66
CA HIS A 77 10.62 0.45 27.37
C HIS A 77 10.63 1.96 27.06
N GLU A 78 11.49 2.73 27.71
CA GLU A 78 11.63 4.17 27.49
C GLU A 78 12.16 4.50 26.07
N ASP A 79 13.12 3.73 25.57
CA ASP A 79 13.67 3.93 24.21
C ASP A 79 12.60 3.70 23.14
N ILE A 80 11.79 2.66 23.31
CA ILE A 80 10.64 2.36 22.42
C ILE A 80 9.62 3.49 22.44
N LEU A 81 9.29 4.03 23.63
CA LEU A 81 8.37 5.16 23.77
C LEU A 81 8.91 6.43 23.09
N GLN A 82 10.20 6.68 23.21
CA GLN A 82 10.84 7.84 22.56
C GLN A 82 10.82 7.70 21.03
N GLU A 83 11.11 6.53 20.50
CA GLU A 83 10.99 6.23 19.07
C GLU A 83 9.55 6.47 18.59
N GLU A 84 8.55 5.94 19.28
CA GLU A 84 7.14 6.13 18.94
C GLU A 84 6.71 7.60 18.98
N LYS A 85 7.19 8.36 19.94
CA LYS A 85 6.92 9.81 20.02
C LYS A 85 7.51 10.57 18.84
N ARG A 86 8.77 10.28 18.45
CA ARG A 86 9.41 10.91 17.27
C ARG A 86 8.64 10.56 15.99
N LEU A 87 8.29 9.29 15.81
CA LEU A 87 7.50 8.85 14.68
C LEU A 87 6.14 9.54 14.63
N ALA A 88 5.43 9.62 15.76
CA ALA A 88 4.15 10.31 15.86
C ALA A 88 4.27 11.80 15.50
N GLN A 89 5.35 12.45 15.90
CA GLN A 89 5.61 13.86 15.57
C GLN A 89 5.89 14.03 14.07
N ALA A 90 6.69 13.15 13.46
CA ALA A 90 6.95 13.17 12.02
C ALA A 90 5.66 12.95 11.22
N MET A 91 4.79 12.03 11.66
CA MET A 91 3.51 11.76 11.01
C MET A 91 2.52 12.94 11.10
N LYS A 92 2.50 13.67 12.20
CA LYS A 92 1.69 14.90 12.34
C LYS A 92 2.10 16.01 11.37
N ALA A 93 3.35 16.03 10.95
CA ALA A 93 3.87 17.01 10.00
C ALA A 93 3.62 16.65 8.53
N MET A 94 2.97 15.50 8.24
CA MET A 94 2.67 15.11 6.87
C MET A 94 1.62 16.01 6.22
N VAL A 95 1.83 16.29 4.96
CA VAL A 95 0.87 17.04 4.12
C VAL A 95 -0.18 16.06 3.59
N HIS A 96 -1.44 16.47 3.61
CA HIS A 96 -2.57 15.68 3.09
C HIS A 96 -3.26 16.43 1.93
N ARG A 97 -2.48 16.76 0.91
CA ARG A 97 -2.96 17.52 -0.27
C ARG A 97 -2.88 16.66 -1.52
N SER A 98 -3.96 16.61 -2.28
CA SER A 98 -3.98 15.96 -3.58
C SER A 98 -3.17 16.74 -4.63
N ASN A 99 -2.99 16.14 -5.79
CA ASN A 99 -2.38 16.74 -6.98
C ASN A 99 -3.12 16.27 -8.25
N PRO A 100 -2.90 16.92 -9.40
CA PRO A 100 -3.62 16.61 -10.64
C PRO A 100 -3.47 15.17 -11.17
N LEU A 101 -2.41 14.44 -10.79
CA LEU A 101 -2.25 13.02 -11.15
C LEU A 101 -3.15 12.13 -10.28
N LEU A 102 -3.14 12.37 -8.97
CA LEU A 102 -3.99 11.62 -8.03
C LEU A 102 -5.48 11.85 -8.32
N GLU A 103 -5.86 13.06 -8.72
CA GLU A 103 -7.25 13.44 -9.06
C GLU A 103 -7.81 12.71 -10.29
N LYS A 104 -6.95 12.08 -11.10
CA LYS A 104 -7.38 11.22 -12.22
C LYS A 104 -7.73 9.79 -11.78
N LEU A 105 -7.27 9.35 -10.61
CA LEU A 105 -7.40 7.96 -10.17
C LEU A 105 -8.83 7.53 -9.84
N PRO A 106 -9.70 8.36 -9.26
CA PRO A 106 -11.12 8.01 -9.09
C PRO A 106 -11.80 7.62 -10.40
N GLY A 107 -11.41 8.28 -11.53
CA GLY A 107 -11.91 7.98 -12.87
C GLY A 107 -11.50 6.62 -13.45
N LEU A 108 -10.53 5.93 -12.87
CA LEU A 108 -10.16 4.57 -13.24
C LEU A 108 -11.19 3.52 -12.79
N ARG A 109 -12.02 3.86 -11.82
CA ARG A 109 -13.04 2.95 -11.24
C ARG A 109 -12.46 1.61 -10.79
N MET A 110 -11.27 1.66 -10.16
CA MET A 110 -10.65 0.46 -9.58
C MET A 110 -11.54 -0.11 -8.48
N ASP A 111 -11.54 -1.44 -8.34
CA ASP A 111 -12.23 -2.07 -7.22
C ASP A 111 -11.49 -1.79 -5.90
N HIS A 112 -10.14 -1.78 -5.97
CA HIS A 112 -9.30 -1.45 -4.83
C HIS A 112 -8.10 -0.59 -5.23
N ILE A 113 -7.67 0.27 -4.29
CA ILE A 113 -6.38 0.95 -4.34
C ILE A 113 -5.60 0.58 -3.09
N PHE A 114 -4.39 0.07 -3.26
CA PHE A 114 -3.42 -0.15 -2.18
C PHE A 114 -2.39 0.96 -2.22
N THR A 115 -2.01 1.46 -1.06
CA THR A 115 -0.90 2.42 -0.98
C THR A 115 0.05 2.05 0.15
N THR A 116 1.35 2.21 -0.13
CA THR A 116 2.41 2.14 0.87
C THR A 116 2.62 3.49 1.55
N ASN A 117 1.96 4.55 1.05
CA ASN A 117 2.07 5.91 1.58
C ASN A 117 1.27 6.07 2.87
N TYR A 118 1.76 6.89 3.78
CA TYR A 118 1.12 7.15 5.08
C TYR A 118 0.17 8.35 5.05
N SER A 119 0.22 9.16 3.99
CA SER A 119 -0.58 10.37 3.81
C SER A 119 -2.03 10.05 3.40
N TYR A 120 -2.91 11.05 3.50
CA TYR A 120 -4.29 10.99 2.99
C TYR A 120 -4.47 11.75 1.68
N CYS A 121 -3.43 11.83 0.85
CA CYS A 121 -3.49 12.52 -0.44
C CYS A 121 -4.46 11.83 -1.42
N LEU A 122 -4.53 10.51 -1.37
CA LEU A 122 -5.47 9.73 -2.18
C LEU A 122 -6.91 9.97 -1.79
N GLU A 123 -7.20 9.93 -0.48
CA GLU A 123 -8.54 10.21 0.04
C GLU A 123 -8.99 11.62 -0.37
N GLN A 124 -8.07 12.58 -0.32
CA GLN A 124 -8.33 13.95 -0.73
C GLN A 124 -8.66 14.03 -2.24
N ALA A 125 -8.08 13.16 -3.07
CA ALA A 125 -8.41 13.09 -4.49
C ALA A 125 -9.83 12.58 -4.75
N PHE A 126 -10.33 11.64 -3.91
CA PHE A 126 -11.71 11.16 -4.01
C PHE A 126 -12.73 12.18 -3.49
N PHE A 127 -12.38 12.95 -2.46
CA PHE A 127 -13.26 13.93 -1.83
C PHE A 127 -12.52 15.24 -1.53
N PRO A 128 -12.31 16.10 -2.52
CA PRO A 128 -11.49 17.32 -2.38
C PRO A 128 -11.96 18.28 -1.28
N HIS A 129 -13.26 18.26 -0.96
CA HIS A 129 -13.88 19.15 0.05
C HIS A 129 -13.89 18.53 1.47
N ARG A 130 -13.33 17.35 1.68
CA ARG A 130 -13.30 16.70 2.99
C ARG A 130 -11.89 16.75 3.59
N ASN A 131 -11.80 17.03 4.88
CA ASN A 131 -10.52 17.01 5.58
C ASN A 131 -10.24 15.62 6.17
N PHE A 132 -9.47 14.80 5.47
CA PHE A 132 -9.04 13.47 5.94
C PHE A 132 -7.97 13.51 7.04
N GLY A 133 -7.36 14.64 7.32
CA GLY A 133 -6.58 14.84 8.56
C GLY A 133 -7.44 14.72 9.83
N CYS A 134 -8.76 14.91 9.71
CA CYS A 134 -9.72 14.79 10.81
C CYS A 134 -10.21 13.35 11.01
N SER A 135 -10.14 12.83 12.24
CA SER A 135 -10.57 11.47 12.59
C SER A 135 -12.07 11.26 12.34
N ARG A 136 -12.91 12.28 12.58
CA ARG A 136 -14.37 12.22 12.33
C ARG A 136 -14.67 12.00 10.86
N THR A 137 -13.93 12.64 9.95
CA THR A 137 -14.07 12.43 8.50
C THR A 137 -13.72 11.00 8.14
N ARG A 138 -12.53 10.52 8.57
CA ARG A 138 -12.07 9.15 8.26
C ARG A 138 -13.04 8.07 8.76
N SER A 139 -13.60 8.24 9.97
CA SER A 139 -14.52 7.26 10.54
C SER A 139 -15.82 7.05 9.72
N GLN A 140 -16.20 8.02 8.88
CA GLN A 140 -17.37 7.91 8.00
C GLN A 140 -17.16 6.95 6.83
N PHE A 141 -15.90 6.78 6.39
CA PHE A 141 -15.52 5.96 5.23
C PHE A 141 -14.86 4.63 5.63
N ARG A 142 -14.48 4.49 6.91
CA ARG A 142 -13.75 3.32 7.40
C ARG A 142 -14.63 2.08 7.43
N PHE A 143 -14.09 0.97 6.96
CA PHE A 143 -14.67 -0.36 7.09
C PHE A 143 -13.69 -1.34 7.75
N ASP A 144 -14.25 -2.41 8.35
CA ASP A 144 -13.52 -3.59 8.79
C ASP A 144 -14.27 -4.84 8.28
N LEU A 145 -13.62 -5.66 7.49
CA LEU A 145 -14.24 -6.84 6.89
C LEU A 145 -14.56 -7.94 7.92
N ARG A 146 -14.03 -7.85 9.14
CA ARG A 146 -14.27 -8.81 10.22
C ARG A 146 -15.58 -8.52 10.99
N ASP A 147 -16.10 -7.32 10.91
CA ASP A 147 -17.30 -6.91 11.69
C ASP A 147 -18.54 -7.78 11.43
N ARG A 148 -18.52 -8.63 10.41
CA ARG A 148 -19.59 -9.59 10.11
C ARG A 148 -19.53 -10.87 10.93
N GLU A 149 -18.37 -11.24 11.51
CA GLU A 149 -18.16 -12.56 12.12
C GLU A 149 -17.87 -12.52 13.64
N SER A 150 -17.47 -11.41 14.23
CA SER A 150 -17.07 -11.41 15.64
C SER A 150 -17.04 -10.02 16.30
N LYS A 151 -17.90 -9.81 17.30
CA LYS A 151 -17.88 -8.64 18.20
C LYS A 151 -16.68 -8.59 19.16
N ALA A 152 -15.85 -9.64 19.21
CA ALA A 152 -14.86 -9.86 20.26
C ALA A 152 -13.41 -9.44 19.92
N ILE A 153 -13.09 -9.04 18.65
CA ILE A 153 -11.69 -8.84 18.23
C ILE A 153 -11.30 -7.35 18.20
N GLN A 154 -12.10 -6.44 18.70
CA GLN A 154 -11.95 -4.99 18.53
C GLN A 154 -10.71 -4.33 19.18
N THR A 155 -9.92 -5.00 20.00
CA THR A 155 -8.96 -4.29 20.88
C THR A 155 -7.47 -4.57 20.69
N ARG A 156 -7.04 -5.56 19.92
CA ARG A 156 -5.61 -5.92 19.83
C ARG A 156 -4.91 -5.80 18.47
N GLU A 157 -5.61 -5.62 17.36
CA GLU A 157 -5.01 -5.64 16.02
C GLU A 157 -4.94 -4.25 15.35
N VAL A 158 -4.65 -3.21 16.11
CA VAL A 158 -4.49 -1.85 15.56
C VAL A 158 -3.21 -1.74 14.71
N GLN A 159 -2.23 -2.61 14.91
CA GLN A 159 -0.90 -2.49 14.33
C GLN A 159 -0.81 -2.89 12.85
N TYR A 160 -1.55 -3.92 12.39
CA TYR A 160 -1.42 -4.40 11.01
C TYR A 160 -2.81 -4.53 10.38
N ARG A 161 -3.17 -3.55 9.57
CA ARG A 161 -4.53 -3.42 9.03
C ARG A 161 -4.77 -4.30 7.82
N LEU A 162 -4.71 -5.62 7.96
CA LEU A 162 -4.98 -6.54 6.86
C LEU A 162 -6.46 -6.54 6.42
N HIS A 163 -7.37 -6.14 7.29
CA HIS A 163 -8.81 -6.27 7.11
C HIS A 163 -9.55 -4.93 7.07
N THR A 164 -8.87 -3.81 7.32
CA THR A 164 -9.48 -2.49 7.42
C THR A 164 -8.98 -1.55 6.33
N GLY A 165 -9.88 -0.73 5.80
CA GLY A 165 -9.59 0.30 4.81
C GLY A 165 -10.65 1.38 4.82
N TYR A 166 -10.66 2.17 3.76
CA TYR A 166 -11.65 3.21 3.50
C TYR A 166 -12.44 2.85 2.24
N PHE A 167 -13.74 3.07 2.26
CA PHE A 167 -14.57 2.85 1.09
C PHE A 167 -15.13 4.16 0.57
N PHE A 168 -14.96 4.35 -0.72
CA PHE A 168 -15.43 5.51 -1.45
C PHE A 168 -16.51 5.10 -2.44
N PRO A 169 -17.79 5.41 -2.16
CA PRO A 169 -18.88 5.08 -3.07
C PRO A 169 -18.74 5.84 -4.39
N ALA A 170 -19.08 5.20 -5.50
CA ALA A 170 -19.05 5.79 -6.83
C ALA A 170 -20.13 6.87 -7.05
N GLY A 171 -21.13 6.92 -6.15
CA GLY A 171 -22.20 7.90 -6.15
C GLY A 171 -23.09 7.74 -4.91
N PRO A 172 -23.98 8.70 -4.65
CA PRO A 172 -24.98 8.57 -3.59
C PRO A 172 -25.88 7.35 -3.91
N ASP A 173 -26.09 6.49 -2.96
CA ASP A 173 -26.96 5.32 -3.05
C ASP A 173 -26.48 4.18 -3.97
N THR A 174 -25.23 4.19 -4.44
CA THR A 174 -24.65 3.06 -5.20
C THR A 174 -23.88 2.12 -4.26
N PRO A 175 -24.04 0.78 -4.40
CA PRO A 175 -23.21 -0.18 -3.68
C PRO A 175 -21.81 -0.29 -4.29
N GLN A 176 -21.58 0.32 -5.44
CA GLN A 176 -20.30 0.32 -6.15
C GLN A 176 -19.40 1.42 -5.61
N GLY A 177 -18.11 1.15 -5.58
CA GLY A 177 -17.11 2.10 -5.13
C GLY A 177 -15.72 1.51 -5.08
N THR A 178 -14.77 2.26 -4.57
CA THR A 178 -13.37 1.87 -4.46
C THR A 178 -13.00 1.66 -2.99
N GLY A 179 -12.42 0.50 -2.69
CA GLY A 179 -11.77 0.24 -1.40
C GLY A 179 -10.34 0.75 -1.40
N LEU A 180 -9.96 1.61 -0.45
CA LEU A 180 -8.60 2.12 -0.31
C LEU A 180 -7.94 1.54 0.94
N TRP A 181 -6.70 1.08 0.80
CA TRP A 181 -5.97 0.35 1.82
C TRP A 181 -4.57 0.94 2.03
N HIS A 182 -4.26 1.38 3.24
CA HIS A 182 -2.91 1.73 3.66
C HIS A 182 -2.18 0.47 4.11
N ILE A 183 -1.52 -0.21 3.19
CA ILE A 183 -0.93 -1.54 3.44
C ILE A 183 0.30 -1.50 4.36
N HIS A 184 1.00 -0.37 4.41
CA HIS A 184 2.13 -0.12 5.31
C HIS A 184 1.80 0.84 6.46
N GLY A 185 0.52 1.06 6.74
CA GLY A 185 0.06 1.94 7.80
C GLY A 185 -0.31 3.34 7.32
N GLU A 186 -0.80 4.17 8.23
CA GLU A 186 -1.27 5.53 7.94
C GLU A 186 -0.86 6.52 9.05
N SER A 187 -0.67 7.78 8.69
CA SER A 187 -0.10 8.83 9.57
C SER A 187 -0.85 9.05 10.87
N SER A 188 -2.16 8.77 10.92
CA SER A 188 -2.95 8.90 12.15
C SER A 188 -2.75 7.77 13.16
N VAL A 189 -2.05 6.70 12.77
CA VAL A 189 -1.80 5.52 13.61
C VAL A 189 -0.31 5.16 13.54
N PRO A 190 0.56 5.93 14.20
CA PRO A 190 2.02 5.75 14.13
C PRO A 190 2.48 4.34 14.49
N GLN A 191 1.78 3.66 15.42
CA GLN A 191 2.08 2.28 15.82
C GLN A 191 1.91 1.26 14.67
N GLY A 192 1.10 1.61 13.66
CA GLY A 192 0.85 0.77 12.47
C GLY A 192 1.79 1.04 11.29
N ILE A 193 2.70 2.00 11.40
CA ILE A 193 3.64 2.35 10.33
C ILE A 193 4.69 1.25 10.17
N ILE A 194 4.85 0.78 8.94
CA ILE A 194 5.88 -0.22 8.57
C ILE A 194 7.10 0.53 8.07
N LEU A 195 8.12 0.63 8.90
CA LEU A 195 9.30 1.42 8.59
C LEU A 195 10.61 0.66 8.83
N GLY A 196 10.74 -0.01 9.98
CA GLY A 196 11.91 -0.83 10.35
C GLY A 196 11.76 -2.30 10.00
N HIS A 197 12.87 -3.02 10.00
CA HIS A 197 12.96 -4.43 9.64
C HIS A 197 12.10 -5.33 10.53
N ASP A 198 12.07 -5.07 11.84
CA ASP A 198 11.20 -5.80 12.78
C ASP A 198 9.71 -5.68 12.41
N ARG A 199 9.27 -4.47 12.02
CA ARG A 199 7.87 -4.23 11.61
C ARG A 199 7.53 -4.92 10.29
N TYR A 200 8.45 -4.95 9.33
CA TYR A 200 8.29 -5.74 8.10
C TYR A 200 8.18 -7.23 8.39
N GLY A 201 9.03 -7.76 9.27
CA GLY A 201 8.98 -9.18 9.67
C GLY A 201 7.64 -9.57 10.31
N ARG A 202 7.14 -8.72 11.20
CA ARG A 202 5.82 -8.94 11.84
C ARG A 202 4.66 -8.84 10.84
N LEU A 203 4.70 -7.87 9.93
CA LEU A 203 3.70 -7.74 8.85
C LEU A 203 3.70 -8.99 7.99
N LEU A 204 4.88 -9.43 7.52
CA LEU A 204 5.02 -10.63 6.70
C LEU A 204 4.47 -11.87 7.40
N ALA A 205 4.77 -12.07 8.68
CA ALA A 205 4.22 -13.20 9.46
C ALA A 205 2.69 -13.20 9.48
N ARG A 206 2.06 -12.02 9.63
CA ARG A 206 0.60 -11.86 9.58
C ARG A 206 0.03 -12.12 8.20
N ILE A 207 0.69 -11.66 7.15
CA ILE A 207 0.30 -11.92 5.76
C ILE A 207 0.34 -13.43 5.47
N VAL A 208 1.42 -14.10 5.85
CA VAL A 208 1.58 -15.56 5.67
C VAL A 208 0.44 -16.31 6.35
N GLN A 209 0.14 -16.01 7.61
CA GLN A 209 -0.96 -16.61 8.35
C GLN A 209 -2.31 -16.36 7.68
N CYS A 210 -2.57 -15.13 7.24
CA CYS A 210 -3.79 -14.75 6.55
C CYS A 210 -3.97 -15.53 5.24
N CYS A 211 -2.91 -15.65 4.44
CA CYS A 211 -2.94 -16.37 3.16
C CYS A 211 -3.12 -17.88 3.35
N GLN A 212 -2.52 -18.48 4.37
CA GLN A 212 -2.74 -19.90 4.71
C GLN A 212 -4.20 -20.17 5.04
N ASN A 213 -4.82 -19.35 5.87
CA ASN A 213 -6.23 -19.46 6.22
C ASN A 213 -7.15 -19.31 4.99
N THR A 214 -6.79 -18.43 4.06
CA THR A 214 -7.52 -18.25 2.80
C THR A 214 -7.38 -19.48 1.91
N ALA A 215 -6.18 -20.02 1.72
CA ALA A 215 -5.93 -21.23 0.91
C ALA A 215 -6.70 -22.46 1.44
N GLN A 216 -6.78 -22.64 2.75
CA GLN A 216 -7.57 -23.72 3.36
C GLN A 216 -9.07 -23.56 3.10
N ARG A 217 -9.57 -22.35 3.03
CA ARG A 217 -10.97 -22.07 2.69
C ARG A 217 -11.25 -22.26 1.19
N THR A 218 -10.29 -21.90 0.31
CA THR A 218 -10.43 -22.03 -1.16
C THR A 218 -10.44 -23.47 -1.62
N SER A 219 -9.70 -24.35 -0.98
CA SER A 219 -9.72 -25.77 -1.34
C SER A 219 -11.08 -26.46 -1.10
N ARG A 220 -11.97 -25.82 -0.31
CA ARG A 220 -13.28 -26.35 0.06
C ARG A 220 -14.47 -25.68 -0.63
N THR A 221 -14.26 -24.60 -1.38
CA THR A 221 -15.33 -23.81 -2.01
C THR A 221 -14.93 -23.30 -3.39
N ASN A 222 -15.89 -23.21 -4.31
CA ASN A 222 -15.66 -22.57 -5.61
C ASN A 222 -15.12 -21.15 -5.45
N VAL A 223 -14.02 -20.83 -6.15
CA VAL A 223 -13.28 -19.57 -6.10
C VAL A 223 -14.18 -18.32 -6.24
N GLY A 224 -15.28 -18.40 -6.98
CA GLY A 224 -16.25 -17.31 -7.15
C GLY A 224 -17.12 -16.98 -5.92
N LYS A 225 -17.00 -17.75 -4.82
CA LYS A 225 -17.79 -17.55 -3.59
C LYS A 225 -16.95 -17.13 -2.38
N LEU A 226 -15.65 -16.87 -2.57
CA LEU A 226 -14.78 -16.49 -1.45
C LEU A 226 -15.06 -15.07 -0.99
N PRO A 227 -15.32 -14.87 0.31
CA PRO A 227 -15.22 -13.56 0.89
C PRO A 227 -13.73 -13.18 0.94
N PHE A 228 -13.31 -12.20 0.16
CA PHE A 228 -11.98 -11.60 0.31
C PHE A 228 -11.98 -10.77 1.59
N LEU A 229 -11.44 -11.34 2.64
CA LEU A 229 -11.47 -10.71 3.97
C LEU A 229 -10.23 -9.85 4.26
N SER A 230 -9.30 -9.71 3.31
CA SER A 230 -8.04 -8.98 3.54
C SER A 230 -7.40 -8.50 2.24
N TRP A 231 -6.59 -7.44 2.32
CA TRP A 231 -5.84 -6.96 1.17
C TRP A 231 -4.81 -7.97 0.61
N PRO A 232 -4.12 -8.81 1.42
CA PRO A 232 -3.27 -9.86 0.85
C PRO A 232 -4.03 -10.85 -0.01
N SER A 233 -5.24 -11.24 0.41
CA SER A 233 -6.10 -12.12 -0.38
C SER A 233 -6.51 -11.47 -1.69
N LEU A 234 -6.87 -10.19 -1.66
CA LEU A 234 -7.16 -9.42 -2.87
C LEU A 234 -5.95 -9.38 -3.81
N PHE A 235 -4.75 -9.09 -3.29
CA PHE A 235 -3.51 -9.09 -4.08
C PHE A 235 -3.30 -10.44 -4.79
N LEU A 236 -3.50 -11.55 -4.08
CA LEU A 236 -3.30 -12.89 -4.65
C LEU A 236 -4.27 -13.20 -5.79
N PHE A 237 -5.52 -12.78 -5.70
CA PHE A 237 -6.57 -13.16 -6.65
C PHE A 237 -6.87 -12.12 -7.73
N GLY A 238 -6.60 -10.85 -7.48
CA GLY A 238 -6.91 -9.75 -8.40
C GLY A 238 -5.88 -9.56 -9.52
N ASP A 239 -6.21 -8.72 -10.48
CA ASP A 239 -5.25 -8.10 -11.38
C ASP A 239 -4.65 -6.88 -10.70
N VAL A 240 -3.33 -6.78 -10.66
CA VAL A 240 -2.60 -5.75 -9.90
C VAL A 240 -1.82 -4.85 -10.85
N TYR A 241 -2.08 -3.57 -10.79
CA TYR A 241 -1.39 -2.51 -11.54
C TYR A 241 -0.53 -1.72 -10.58
N ILE A 242 0.78 -1.69 -10.79
CA ILE A 242 1.75 -1.05 -9.88
C ILE A 242 2.27 0.21 -10.54
N LEU A 243 2.02 1.37 -9.93
CA LEU A 243 2.36 2.68 -10.49
C LEU A 243 2.99 3.60 -9.44
N GLY A 244 4.13 4.24 -9.79
CA GLY A 244 4.82 5.15 -8.88
C GLY A 244 5.36 4.50 -7.60
N PHE A 245 5.59 3.19 -7.64
CA PHE A 245 6.15 2.39 -6.56
C PHE A 245 7.41 1.68 -7.05
N GLY A 246 8.55 1.93 -6.37
CA GLY A 246 9.83 1.40 -6.79
C GLY A 246 10.01 -0.11 -6.63
N PHE A 247 9.16 -0.75 -5.80
CA PHE A 247 9.22 -2.17 -5.48
C PHE A 247 10.63 -2.59 -5.01
N ASP A 248 11.20 -1.82 -4.07
CA ASP A 248 12.54 -2.02 -3.56
C ASP A 248 12.75 -3.44 -3.02
N SER A 249 13.99 -3.90 -2.99
CA SER A 249 14.36 -5.24 -2.49
C SER A 249 13.98 -5.47 -1.03
N CYS A 250 13.80 -4.42 -0.25
CA CYS A 250 13.38 -4.49 1.15
C CYS A 250 11.86 -4.60 1.37
N GLU A 251 11.06 -4.53 0.32
CA GLU A 251 9.59 -4.72 0.39
C GLU A 251 9.25 -6.23 0.48
N PHE A 252 9.74 -6.88 1.54
CA PHE A 252 9.69 -8.34 1.70
C PHE A 252 8.28 -8.92 1.64
N ASP A 253 7.30 -8.22 2.17
CA ASP A 253 5.89 -8.60 2.19
C ASP A 253 5.31 -8.65 0.78
N LEU A 254 5.59 -7.64 -0.04
CA LEU A 254 5.11 -7.58 -1.42
C LEU A 254 5.87 -8.54 -2.34
N TRP A 255 7.19 -8.72 -2.16
CA TRP A 255 7.95 -9.75 -2.86
C TRP A 255 7.44 -11.15 -2.55
N TRP A 256 7.14 -11.43 -1.29
CA TRP A 256 6.55 -12.70 -0.88
C TRP A 256 5.19 -12.93 -1.53
N LEU A 257 4.32 -11.92 -1.52
CA LEU A 257 3.00 -11.99 -2.15
C LEU A 257 3.09 -12.20 -3.66
N LEU A 258 3.98 -11.48 -4.34
CA LEU A 258 4.20 -11.63 -5.78
C LEU A 258 4.64 -13.06 -6.13
N ARG A 259 5.63 -13.58 -5.38
CA ARG A 259 6.10 -14.96 -5.54
C ARG A 259 5.02 -15.99 -5.24
N ARG A 260 4.23 -15.75 -4.19
CA ARG A 260 3.13 -16.62 -3.80
C ARG A 260 2.04 -16.65 -4.89
N LYS A 261 1.66 -15.49 -5.41
CA LYS A 261 0.70 -15.35 -6.51
C LYS A 261 1.11 -16.17 -7.73
N GLN A 262 2.37 -16.05 -8.15
CA GLN A 262 2.92 -16.80 -9.27
C GLN A 262 2.89 -18.33 -9.04
N ARG A 263 3.31 -18.79 -7.84
CA ARG A 263 3.40 -20.22 -7.51
C ARG A 263 2.05 -20.91 -7.42
N GLU A 264 1.08 -20.26 -6.82
CA GLU A 264 -0.21 -20.88 -6.54
C GLU A 264 -1.15 -20.83 -7.74
N ARG A 265 -0.78 -20.09 -8.78
CA ARG A 265 -1.60 -19.88 -9.99
C ARG A 265 -3.07 -19.65 -9.62
N ASN A 266 -3.31 -18.91 -8.57
CA ASN A 266 -4.64 -18.64 -8.02
C ASN A 266 -5.48 -17.87 -9.04
N GLY A 267 -5.65 -18.56 -10.17
CA GLY A 267 -6.50 -18.23 -11.29
C GLY A 267 -6.02 -17.00 -12.06
N ASP A 268 -4.95 -17.06 -12.82
CA ASP A 268 -4.59 -16.14 -13.95
C ASP A 268 -4.60 -14.62 -13.71
N GLY A 269 -4.68 -14.16 -12.45
CA GLY A 269 -4.57 -12.74 -12.10
C GLY A 269 -3.19 -12.21 -12.50
N LYS A 270 -3.15 -11.12 -13.26
CA LYS A 270 -1.94 -10.52 -13.80
C LYS A 270 -1.35 -9.49 -12.84
N VAL A 271 -0.06 -9.22 -13.00
CA VAL A 271 0.62 -8.10 -12.35
C VAL A 271 1.30 -7.27 -13.41
N TYR A 272 1.00 -5.99 -13.45
CA TYR A 272 1.57 -5.02 -14.38
C TYR A 272 2.38 -4.00 -13.59
N PHE A 273 3.67 -3.90 -13.90
CA PHE A 273 4.58 -2.95 -13.26
C PHE A 273 4.96 -1.85 -14.25
N TYR A 274 4.62 -0.60 -13.92
CA TYR A 274 4.87 0.55 -14.77
C TYR A 274 6.14 1.26 -14.34
N ASP A 275 7.15 1.32 -15.22
CA ASP A 275 8.39 2.06 -15.00
C ASP A 275 8.81 2.84 -16.25
N LYS A 276 9.52 3.94 -16.02
CA LYS A 276 9.94 4.89 -17.04
C LYS A 276 11.41 4.71 -17.38
N PRO A 277 11.78 4.59 -18.69
CA PRO A 277 13.18 4.67 -19.10
C PRO A 277 13.81 6.03 -18.76
N PRO A 278 15.15 6.17 -18.73
CA PRO A 278 16.14 5.12 -19.08
C PRO A 278 16.30 4.06 -17.98
N PHE A 279 16.72 2.87 -18.39
CA PHE A 279 16.99 1.75 -17.49
C PHE A 279 18.47 1.45 -17.46
N ASP A 280 19.13 1.74 -16.35
CA ASP A 280 20.50 1.30 -16.06
C ASP A 280 20.57 -0.21 -15.79
N ALA A 281 21.76 -0.73 -15.51
CA ALA A 281 21.98 -2.16 -15.27
C ALA A 281 21.20 -2.66 -14.03
N GLN A 282 21.11 -1.85 -12.98
CA GLN A 282 20.40 -2.19 -11.75
C GLN A 282 18.88 -2.27 -11.99
N LYS A 283 18.28 -1.31 -12.67
CA LYS A 283 16.88 -1.33 -13.07
C LYS A 283 16.54 -2.50 -13.97
N LYS A 284 17.40 -2.80 -14.95
CA LYS A 284 17.21 -3.98 -15.83
C LYS A 284 17.21 -5.28 -15.03
N MET A 285 18.13 -5.44 -14.08
CA MET A 285 18.15 -6.62 -13.20
C MET A 285 16.89 -6.69 -12.31
N HIS A 286 16.45 -5.56 -11.80
CA HIS A 286 15.20 -5.46 -11.03
C HIS A 286 13.96 -5.86 -11.87
N HIS A 287 13.88 -5.39 -13.13
CA HIS A 287 12.82 -5.81 -14.06
C HIS A 287 12.88 -7.32 -14.33
N PHE A 288 14.08 -7.88 -14.50
CA PHE A 288 14.28 -9.33 -14.64
C PHE A 288 13.70 -10.09 -13.44
N LEU A 289 13.97 -9.59 -12.23
CA LEU A 289 13.46 -10.19 -11.00
C LEU A 289 11.92 -10.11 -10.91
N LEU A 290 11.33 -8.98 -11.28
CA LEU A 290 9.88 -8.82 -11.35
C LEU A 290 9.25 -9.80 -12.36
N GLN A 291 9.81 -9.88 -13.57
CA GLN A 291 9.34 -10.80 -14.62
C GLN A 291 9.49 -12.27 -14.21
N ALA A 292 10.59 -12.65 -13.56
CA ALA A 292 10.80 -13.99 -13.00
C ALA A 292 9.76 -14.34 -11.90
N ASN A 293 9.13 -13.35 -11.31
CA ASN A 293 8.04 -13.50 -10.34
C ASN A 293 6.64 -13.25 -10.95
N GLY A 294 6.54 -13.22 -12.28
CA GLY A 294 5.26 -13.18 -12.99
C GLY A 294 4.68 -11.78 -13.24
N ALA A 295 5.45 -10.71 -12.99
CA ALA A 295 5.03 -9.37 -13.37
C ALA A 295 5.36 -9.06 -14.83
N GLU A 296 4.50 -8.31 -15.49
CA GLU A 296 4.74 -7.71 -16.81
C GLU A 296 5.20 -6.27 -16.63
N VAL A 297 6.41 -5.95 -17.12
CA VAL A 297 6.93 -4.59 -17.06
C VAL A 297 6.44 -3.80 -18.26
N ARG A 298 5.84 -2.63 -18.02
CA ARG A 298 5.26 -1.73 -19.03
C ARG A 298 5.85 -0.34 -18.94
N THR A 299 6.11 0.27 -20.09
CA THR A 299 6.61 1.65 -20.19
C THR A 299 5.53 2.66 -20.58
N ALA A 300 4.32 2.19 -20.90
CA ALA A 300 3.23 3.03 -21.42
C ALA A 300 3.67 3.92 -22.61
N GLY A 301 4.55 3.42 -23.46
CA GLY A 301 5.09 4.17 -24.60
C GLY A 301 6.14 5.24 -24.26
N ALA A 302 6.57 5.33 -22.99
CA ALA A 302 7.59 6.29 -22.59
C ALA A 302 8.97 5.97 -23.18
N THR A 303 9.71 7.02 -23.50
CA THR A 303 11.11 6.99 -23.95
C THR A 303 12.02 7.64 -22.90
N ASP A 304 13.31 7.62 -23.13
CA ASP A 304 14.31 8.26 -22.25
C ASP A 304 14.07 9.77 -22.07
N ARG A 305 13.45 10.42 -23.06
CA ARG A 305 13.12 11.86 -23.07
C ARG A 305 11.78 12.19 -22.41
N THR A 306 10.96 11.20 -22.09
CA THR A 306 9.64 11.42 -21.49
C THR A 306 9.82 11.89 -20.03
N ASP A 307 9.18 12.97 -19.63
CA ASP A 307 9.12 13.39 -18.23
C ASP A 307 8.17 12.51 -17.42
N TYR A 308 8.24 12.59 -16.08
CA TYR A 308 7.43 11.75 -15.21
C TYR A 308 5.93 12.05 -15.27
N ASP A 309 5.52 13.28 -15.54
CA ASP A 309 4.10 13.64 -15.63
C ASP A 309 3.45 13.04 -16.86
N THR A 310 4.13 13.17 -17.98
CA THR A 310 3.71 12.57 -19.26
C THR A 310 3.65 11.05 -19.12
N PHE A 311 4.68 10.44 -18.50
CA PHE A 311 4.68 9.02 -18.25
C PHE A 311 3.52 8.57 -17.36
N TYR A 312 3.28 9.22 -16.23
CA TYR A 312 2.19 8.84 -15.32
C TYR A 312 0.82 9.05 -15.97
N ALA A 313 0.65 10.10 -16.75
CA ALA A 313 -0.59 10.32 -17.49
C ALA A 313 -0.85 9.21 -18.53
N ALA A 314 0.18 8.82 -19.28
CA ALA A 314 0.11 7.72 -20.24
C ALA A 314 -0.15 6.36 -19.54
N ALA A 315 0.55 6.08 -18.43
CA ALA A 315 0.35 4.87 -17.66
C ALA A 315 -1.08 4.77 -17.09
N ILE A 316 -1.64 5.87 -16.57
CA ILE A 316 -3.04 5.93 -16.12
C ILE A 316 -4.00 5.59 -17.26
N GLN A 317 -3.74 6.09 -18.47
CA GLN A 317 -4.56 5.80 -19.64
C GLN A 317 -4.44 4.32 -20.09
N ASP A 318 -3.23 3.76 -20.10
CA ASP A 318 -2.99 2.34 -20.40
C ASP A 318 -3.69 1.41 -19.37
N ILE A 319 -3.62 1.76 -18.08
CA ILE A 319 -4.34 1.06 -17.02
C ILE A 319 -5.85 1.08 -17.29
N ARG A 320 -6.42 2.25 -17.63
CA ARG A 320 -7.85 2.37 -17.93
C ARG A 320 -8.27 1.43 -19.05
N GLN A 321 -7.55 1.45 -20.17
CA GLN A 321 -7.83 0.57 -21.32
C GLN A 321 -7.71 -0.91 -20.94
N THR A 322 -6.66 -1.27 -20.19
CA THR A 322 -6.45 -2.66 -19.75
C THR A 322 -7.58 -3.12 -18.82
N VAL A 323 -8.01 -2.29 -17.86
CA VAL A 323 -9.13 -2.59 -16.94
C VAL A 323 -10.43 -2.78 -17.70
N GLU A 324 -10.73 -1.93 -18.68
CA GLU A 324 -11.92 -2.06 -19.54
C GLU A 324 -11.91 -3.38 -20.30
N GLN A 325 -10.80 -3.74 -20.93
CA GLN A 325 -10.64 -5.03 -21.65
C GLN A 325 -10.76 -6.26 -20.74
N ARG A 326 -10.34 -6.15 -19.47
CA ARG A 326 -10.38 -7.27 -18.51
C ARG A 326 -11.75 -7.46 -17.84
N ARG A 327 -12.63 -6.48 -17.97
CA ARG A 327 -14.01 -6.53 -17.46
C ARG A 327 -15.01 -7.04 -18.49
N THR A 328 -14.66 -6.98 -19.77
CA THR A 328 -15.42 -7.59 -20.89
C THR A 328 -15.11 -9.07 -21.03
#